data_9ed8bc4e33360fc6dcd93443e1e6d13b
#
_entry.id   9ed8bc4e33360fc6dcd93443e1e6d13b
#
_cell.length_a   1.000
_cell.length_b   1.000
_cell.length_c   1.000
_cell.angle_alpha   90.00
_cell.angle_beta   90.00
_cell.angle_gamma   90.00
#
_symmetry.space_group_name_H-M   'P 1'
#
loop_
_entity.id
_entity.type
_entity.pdbx_description
1 polymer ?
#
loop_
_entity_poly.entity_id
_entity_poly.type
_entity_poly.pdbx_seq_one_letter_code
_entity_poly.pdbx_strand_id
1 'polypeptide(L)'
;MFAALEVTTGLVKTGHYNRRRRREFLDFMNEIVAEHPGREIHVVLDNLNTHKPKDDRWLKRHSNVHFHFIPTYSSWLNQIECWFSILSRQALRGASFTSPIQLRQAIDAFVTVYNQTAAPFEWKKAVVFPSAPSSKYSNLRN
;
A
#
# COMPACT_ATOMS: atom_id res chain seq x y z
N MET A 1 10.77 -2.33 -0.85
CA MET A 1 9.66 -2.12 -1.81
C MET A 1 8.63 -1.20 -1.22
N PHE A 2 8.12 -0.28 -2.00
CA PHE A 2 6.90 0.46 -1.69
C PHE A 2 5.77 -0.02 -2.58
N ALA A 3 4.57 0.04 -2.09
CA ALA A 3 3.37 -0.29 -2.87
C ALA A 3 2.26 0.71 -2.56
N ALA A 4 1.50 1.05 -3.57
CA ALA A 4 0.33 1.91 -3.45
C ALA A 4 -0.87 1.25 -4.13
N LEU A 5 -2.00 1.26 -3.44
CA LEU A 5 -3.27 0.78 -3.95
C LEU A 5 -4.14 1.99 -4.29
N GLU A 6 -4.57 2.06 -5.54
CA GLU A 6 -5.56 3.06 -5.93
C GLU A 6 -6.95 2.57 -5.53
N VAL A 7 -7.57 3.26 -4.60
CA VAL A 7 -8.83 2.79 -3.97
C VAL A 7 -9.97 2.69 -4.98
N THR A 8 -10.02 3.60 -5.93
CA THR A 8 -11.13 3.68 -6.90
C THR A 8 -11.08 2.60 -7.98
N THR A 9 -9.92 2.11 -8.33
CA THR A 9 -9.73 1.11 -9.39
C THR A 9 -9.28 -0.24 -8.89
N GLY A 10 -8.67 -0.28 -7.71
CA GLY A 10 -8.00 -1.47 -7.18
C GLY A 10 -6.64 -1.74 -7.79
N LEU A 11 -6.17 -0.88 -8.71
CA LEU A 11 -4.85 -1.04 -9.32
C LEU A 11 -3.73 -0.82 -8.29
N VAL A 12 -2.68 -1.61 -8.42
CA VAL A 12 -1.51 -1.54 -7.54
C VAL A 12 -0.30 -1.09 -8.33
N LYS A 13 0.43 -0.13 -7.76
CA LYS A 13 1.73 0.31 -8.23
C LYS A 13 2.78 -0.10 -7.22
N THR A 14 3.88 -0.65 -7.69
CA THR A 14 5.02 -1.01 -6.84
C THR A 14 6.27 -0.26 -7.28
N GLY A 15 7.16 -0.01 -6.31
CA GLY A 15 8.48 0.55 -6.56
C GLY A 15 9.52 -0.24 -5.76
N HIS A 16 10.58 -0.69 -6.43
CA HIS A 16 11.66 -1.44 -5.82
C HIS A 16 12.85 -0.54 -5.57
N TYR A 17 13.20 -0.36 -4.30
CA TYR A 17 14.29 0.51 -3.87
C TYR A 17 15.20 -0.27 -2.92
N ASN A 18 16.50 0.07 -2.96
CA ASN A 18 17.48 -0.60 -2.11
C ASN A 18 17.31 -0.28 -0.63
N ARG A 19 16.70 0.86 -0.32
CA ARG A 19 16.46 1.31 1.05
C ARG A 19 15.04 1.87 1.18
N ARG A 20 14.54 1.89 2.43
CA ARG A 20 13.20 2.39 2.76
C ARG A 20 13.30 3.69 3.55
N ARG A 21 14.05 4.66 3.02
CA ARG A 21 14.22 5.96 3.64
C ARG A 21 13.20 6.96 3.08
N ARG A 22 13.15 8.14 3.70
CA ARG A 22 12.30 9.25 3.23
C ARG A 22 12.54 9.58 1.77
N ARG A 23 13.80 9.58 1.33
CA ARG A 23 14.17 9.89 -0.05
C ARG A 23 13.51 8.93 -1.04
N GLU A 24 13.62 7.64 -0.80
CA GLU A 24 13.05 6.62 -1.67
C GLU A 24 11.52 6.67 -1.64
N PHE A 25 10.93 6.95 -0.49
CA PHE A 25 9.49 7.17 -0.37
C PHE A 25 9.03 8.35 -1.23
N LEU A 26 9.74 9.47 -1.20
CA LEU A 26 9.40 10.64 -2.00
C LEU A 26 9.62 10.40 -3.49
N ASP A 27 10.64 9.64 -3.88
CA ASP A 27 10.83 9.24 -5.27
C ASP A 27 9.63 8.43 -5.78
N PHE A 28 9.13 7.52 -4.96
CA PHE A 28 7.92 6.76 -5.26
C PHE A 28 6.69 7.67 -5.37
N MET A 29 6.54 8.61 -4.46
CA MET A 29 5.45 9.58 -4.51
C MET A 29 5.52 10.49 -5.75
N ASN A 30 6.72 10.87 -6.19
CA ASN A 30 6.89 11.63 -7.42
C ASN A 30 6.37 10.86 -8.64
N GLU A 31 6.59 9.56 -8.70
CA GLU A 31 6.04 8.72 -9.77
C GLU A 31 4.51 8.68 -9.73
N ILE A 32 3.92 8.56 -8.55
CA ILE A 32 2.46 8.57 -8.38
C ILE A 32 1.86 9.90 -8.85
N VAL A 33 2.46 11.01 -8.44
CA VAL A 33 2.00 12.35 -8.84
C VAL A 33 2.08 12.53 -10.35
N ALA A 34 3.16 12.05 -10.97
CA ALA A 34 3.35 12.14 -12.42
C ALA A 34 2.29 11.34 -13.21
N GLU A 35 1.77 10.26 -12.64
CA GLU A 35 0.70 9.45 -13.25
C GLU A 35 -0.68 10.10 -13.14
N HIS A 36 -0.86 11.07 -12.24
CA HIS A 36 -2.14 11.73 -11.99
C HIS A 36 -2.01 13.25 -12.07
N PRO A 37 -1.63 13.81 -13.22
CA PRO A 37 -1.38 15.24 -13.34
C PRO A 37 -2.65 16.06 -13.12
N GLY A 38 -2.53 17.15 -12.36
CA GLY A 38 -3.63 18.09 -12.13
C GLY A 38 -4.76 17.58 -11.24
N ARG A 39 -4.60 16.42 -10.60
CA ARG A 39 -5.64 15.82 -9.75
C ARG A 39 -5.29 15.98 -8.27
N GLU A 40 -6.33 16.10 -7.46
CA GLU A 40 -6.22 16.00 -6.01
C GLU A 40 -5.88 14.55 -5.64
N ILE A 41 -4.83 14.36 -4.84
CA ILE A 41 -4.38 13.05 -4.41
C ILE A 41 -4.44 12.96 -2.89
N HIS A 42 -5.24 12.06 -2.39
CA HIS A 42 -5.34 11.76 -0.96
C HIS A 42 -4.66 10.43 -0.69
N VAL A 43 -3.65 10.44 0.17
CA VAL A 43 -2.83 9.28 0.49
C VAL A 43 -3.10 8.87 1.93
N VAL A 44 -3.56 7.64 2.12
CA VAL A 44 -3.71 7.04 3.45
C VAL A 44 -2.48 6.20 3.74
N LEU A 45 -1.81 6.47 4.84
CA LEU A 45 -0.59 5.78 5.21
C LEU A 45 -0.48 5.66 6.73
N ASP A 46 0.31 4.68 7.17
CA ASP A 46 0.53 4.50 8.60
C ASP A 46 1.52 5.53 9.16
N ASN A 47 1.52 5.66 10.47
CA ASN A 47 2.25 6.72 11.18
C ASN A 47 3.72 6.34 11.40
N LEU A 48 4.47 6.09 10.31
CA LEU A 48 5.89 5.83 10.37
C LEU A 48 6.70 7.13 10.26
N ASN A 49 7.83 7.22 10.95
CA ASN A 49 8.71 8.38 10.91
C ASN A 49 9.21 8.71 9.50
N THR A 50 9.38 7.70 8.65
CA THR A 50 9.76 7.86 7.25
C THR A 50 8.74 8.68 6.46
N HIS A 51 7.45 8.53 6.82
CA HIS A 51 6.35 9.20 6.14
C HIS A 51 6.03 10.57 6.73
N LYS A 52 6.39 10.84 7.98
CA LYS A 52 5.95 12.02 8.72
C LYS A 52 7.13 12.79 9.32
N PRO A 53 7.86 13.59 8.54
CA PRO A 53 8.86 14.49 9.06
C PRO A 53 8.23 15.72 9.73
N LYS A 54 9.00 16.41 10.57
CA LYS A 54 8.53 17.64 11.23
C LYS A 54 8.26 18.78 10.25
N ASP A 55 9.07 18.89 9.20
CA ASP A 55 8.92 19.90 8.14
C ASP A 55 8.85 19.17 6.78
N ASP A 56 7.68 19.18 6.18
CA ASP A 56 7.46 18.50 4.92
C ASP A 56 7.52 19.50 3.75
N ARG A 57 8.72 19.73 3.27
CA ARG A 57 8.97 20.60 2.12
C ARG A 57 8.36 20.03 0.84
N TRP A 58 8.33 18.73 0.73
CA TRP A 58 7.75 18.06 -0.44
C TRP A 58 6.26 18.33 -0.54
N LEU A 59 5.50 18.20 0.55
CA LEU A 59 4.08 18.52 0.60
C LEU A 59 3.80 20.00 0.31
N LYS A 60 4.65 20.89 0.78
CA LYS A 60 4.51 22.33 0.49
C LYS A 60 4.62 22.63 -0.99
N ARG A 61 5.41 21.85 -1.73
CA ARG A 61 5.57 21.99 -3.19
C ARG A 61 4.51 21.24 -3.98
N HIS A 62 3.74 20.37 -3.33
CA HIS A 62 2.70 19.54 -3.95
C HIS A 62 1.35 19.80 -3.27
N SER A 63 0.79 20.99 -3.51
CA SER A 63 -0.44 21.45 -2.85
C SER A 63 -1.66 20.59 -3.16
N ASN A 64 -1.60 19.77 -4.22
CA ASN A 64 -2.66 18.86 -4.62
C ASN A 64 -2.56 17.48 -3.91
N VAL A 65 -1.56 17.27 -3.07
CA VAL A 65 -1.34 16.01 -2.36
C VAL A 65 -1.62 16.21 -0.87
N HIS A 66 -2.40 15.31 -0.31
CA HIS A 66 -2.82 15.33 1.10
C HIS A 66 -2.51 14.00 1.75
N PHE A 67 -1.68 14.00 2.79
CA PHE A 67 -1.35 12.81 3.56
C PHE A 67 -2.31 12.68 4.75
N HIS A 68 -2.87 11.49 4.89
CA HIS A 68 -3.75 11.14 6.01
C HIS A 68 -3.11 9.98 6.78
N PHE A 69 -2.55 10.29 7.94
CA PHE A 69 -1.87 9.29 8.76
C PHE A 69 -2.87 8.58 9.64
N ILE A 70 -2.85 7.24 9.60
CA ILE A 70 -3.68 6.43 10.50
C ILE A 70 -2.84 6.02 11.72
N PRO A 71 -3.46 5.87 12.89
CA PRO A 71 -2.76 5.41 14.09
C PRO A 71 -2.15 4.02 13.90
N THR A 72 -1.04 3.76 14.59
CA THR A 72 -0.28 2.52 14.49
C THR A 72 -1.14 1.27 14.69
N TYR A 73 -2.13 1.34 15.58
CA TYR A 73 -3.01 0.20 15.89
C TYR A 73 -4.24 0.11 14.97
N SER A 74 -4.33 0.98 13.97
CA SER A 74 -5.45 1.03 13.02
C SER A 74 -5.01 0.69 11.59
N SER A 75 -3.89 0.00 11.43
CA SER A 75 -3.35 -0.39 10.11
C SER A 75 -4.35 -1.23 9.29
N TRP A 76 -5.24 -1.95 9.95
CA TRP A 76 -6.30 -2.72 9.30
C TRP A 76 -7.27 -1.86 8.49
N LEU A 77 -7.34 -0.54 8.75
CA LEU A 77 -8.10 0.40 7.94
C LEU A 77 -7.43 0.69 6.60
N ASN A 78 -6.15 0.38 6.46
CA ASN A 78 -5.41 0.61 5.24
C ASN A 78 -5.56 -0.59 4.29
N GLN A 79 -6.23 -0.39 3.18
CA GLN A 79 -6.51 -1.44 2.20
C GLN A 79 -5.24 -2.06 1.60
N ILE A 80 -4.12 -1.33 1.58
CA ILE A 80 -2.84 -1.87 1.11
C ILE A 80 -2.36 -3.05 1.96
N GLU A 81 -2.68 -3.08 3.24
CA GLU A 81 -2.35 -4.22 4.12
C GLU A 81 -3.07 -5.49 3.68
N CYS A 82 -4.32 -5.35 3.24
CA CYS A 82 -5.07 -6.48 2.68
C CYS A 82 -4.41 -7.01 1.41
N TRP A 83 -3.94 -6.11 0.55
CA TRP A 83 -3.23 -6.50 -0.66
C TRP A 83 -1.91 -7.21 -0.36
N PHE A 84 -1.13 -6.74 0.61
CA PHE A 84 0.10 -7.43 1.03
C PHE A 84 -0.18 -8.85 1.52
N SER A 85 -1.30 -9.07 2.19
CA SER A 85 -1.72 -10.41 2.61
C SER A 85 -2.01 -11.31 1.41
N ILE A 86 -2.64 -10.78 0.37
CA ILE A 86 -2.90 -11.51 -0.87
C ILE A 86 -1.59 -11.86 -1.58
N LEU A 87 -0.69 -10.90 -1.73
CA LEU A 87 0.63 -11.11 -2.32
C LEU A 87 1.39 -12.21 -1.58
N SER A 88 1.43 -12.13 -0.25
CA SER A 88 2.12 -13.11 0.58
C SER A 88 1.58 -14.51 0.36
N ARG A 89 0.26 -14.68 0.37
CA ARG A 89 -0.36 -16.00 0.22
C ARG A 89 -0.23 -16.57 -1.18
N GLN A 90 -0.36 -15.74 -2.21
CA GLN A 90 -0.45 -16.23 -3.59
C GLN A 90 0.90 -16.30 -4.29
N ALA A 91 1.85 -15.43 -3.96
CA ALA A 91 3.11 -15.33 -4.67
C ALA A 91 4.35 -15.68 -3.86
N LEU A 92 4.33 -15.47 -2.55
CA LEU A 92 5.55 -15.57 -1.73
C LEU A 92 5.57 -16.79 -0.81
N ARG A 93 4.43 -17.24 -0.33
CA ARG A 93 4.36 -18.38 0.61
C ARG A 93 4.79 -19.67 -0.08
N GLY A 94 5.76 -20.36 0.53
CA GLY A 94 6.28 -21.61 0.01
C GLY A 94 7.22 -21.47 -1.18
N ALA A 95 7.44 -20.26 -1.67
CA ALA A 95 8.39 -19.99 -2.74
C ALA A 95 9.81 -19.86 -2.19
N SER A 96 10.79 -20.29 -2.99
CA SER A 96 12.20 -20.18 -2.66
C SER A 96 12.88 -19.25 -3.65
N PHE A 97 13.49 -18.18 -3.14
CA PHE A 97 14.20 -17.22 -3.98
C PHE A 97 15.68 -17.23 -3.65
N THR A 98 16.52 -17.31 -4.68
CA THR A 98 17.98 -17.35 -4.54
C THR A 98 18.61 -15.96 -4.63
N SER A 99 17.85 -14.95 -5.06
CA SER A 99 18.34 -13.58 -5.18
C SER A 99 17.22 -12.56 -5.04
N PRO A 100 17.55 -11.30 -4.67
CA PRO A 100 16.58 -10.20 -4.66
C PRO A 100 15.94 -9.94 -6.04
N ILE A 101 16.67 -10.20 -7.11
CA ILE A 101 16.17 -10.05 -8.50
C ILE A 101 15.03 -11.02 -8.75
N GLN A 102 15.17 -12.28 -8.35
CA GLN A 102 14.11 -13.28 -8.50
C GLN A 102 12.84 -12.89 -7.71
N LEU A 103 13.02 -12.38 -6.50
CA LEU A 103 11.92 -11.91 -5.68
C LEU A 103 11.18 -10.74 -6.36
N ARG A 104 11.91 -9.76 -6.86
CA ARG A 104 11.34 -8.62 -7.60
C ARG A 104 10.55 -9.07 -8.81
N GLN A 105 11.11 -9.98 -9.60
CA GLN A 105 10.46 -10.53 -10.79
C GLN A 105 9.16 -11.25 -10.43
N ALA A 106 9.15 -12.01 -9.36
CA ALA A 106 7.94 -12.71 -8.89
C ALA A 106 6.84 -11.71 -8.45
N ILE A 107 7.23 -10.66 -7.74
CA ILE A 107 6.31 -9.60 -7.33
C ILE A 107 5.75 -8.86 -8.54
N ASP A 108 6.60 -8.47 -9.49
CA ASP A 108 6.18 -7.74 -10.68
C ASP A 108 5.26 -8.58 -11.57
N ALA A 109 5.54 -9.86 -11.72
CA ALA A 109 4.69 -10.79 -12.45
C ALA A 109 3.32 -10.92 -11.78
N PHE A 110 3.30 -11.03 -10.45
CA PHE A 110 2.05 -11.08 -9.69
C PHE A 110 1.24 -9.79 -9.85
N VAL A 111 1.88 -8.63 -9.76
CA VAL A 111 1.21 -7.34 -9.91
C VAL A 111 0.61 -7.19 -11.32
N THR A 112 1.34 -7.59 -12.35
CA THR A 112 0.84 -7.54 -13.72
C THR A 112 -0.45 -8.35 -13.88
N VAL A 113 -0.46 -9.58 -13.38
CA VAL A 113 -1.66 -10.45 -13.44
C VAL A 113 -2.78 -9.88 -12.57
N TYR A 114 -2.45 -9.45 -11.37
CA TYR A 114 -3.43 -8.86 -10.43
C TYR A 114 -4.14 -7.66 -11.04
N ASN A 115 -3.38 -6.76 -11.67
CA ASN A 115 -3.92 -5.54 -12.26
C ASN A 115 -4.82 -5.80 -13.47
N GLN A 116 -4.70 -6.94 -14.14
CA GLN A 116 -5.59 -7.30 -15.25
C GLN A 116 -7.04 -7.46 -14.81
N THR A 117 -7.26 -7.91 -13.57
CA THR A 117 -8.59 -8.14 -13.00
C THR A 117 -8.81 -7.31 -11.73
N ALA A 118 -8.07 -6.23 -11.57
CA ALA A 118 -8.18 -5.39 -10.38
C ALA A 118 -9.56 -4.76 -10.28
N ALA A 119 -10.09 -4.77 -9.06
CA ALA A 119 -11.35 -4.13 -8.71
C ALA A 119 -11.21 -3.51 -7.32
N PRO A 120 -11.97 -2.46 -7.01
CA PRO A 120 -11.96 -1.86 -5.68
C PRO A 120 -12.26 -2.90 -4.61
N PHE A 121 -11.59 -2.80 -3.46
CA PHE A 121 -11.94 -3.60 -2.29
C PHE A 121 -13.30 -3.18 -1.75
N GLU A 122 -14.17 -4.13 -1.54
CA GLU A 122 -15.44 -3.91 -0.87
C GLU A 122 -15.29 -4.16 0.62
N TRP A 123 -15.68 -3.15 1.41
CA TRP A 123 -15.79 -3.31 2.86
C TRP A 123 -17.06 -4.09 3.15
N LYS A 124 -16.93 -5.37 3.39
CA LYS A 124 -18.06 -6.17 3.88
C LYS A 124 -18.41 -5.68 5.28
N LYS A 125 -19.70 -5.42 5.52
CA LYS A 125 -20.17 -5.18 6.88
C LYS A 125 -19.83 -6.42 7.71
N ALA A 126 -18.75 -6.32 8.48
CA ALA A 126 -18.40 -7.36 9.42
C ALA A 126 -19.52 -7.46 10.46
N VAL A 127 -20.09 -8.65 10.61
CA VAL A 127 -20.88 -8.93 11.80
C VAL A 127 -19.89 -8.93 12.95
N VAL A 128 -19.86 -7.82 13.66
CA VAL A 128 -18.95 -7.67 14.80
C VAL A 128 -19.52 -8.50 15.95
N PHE A 129 -18.85 -9.62 16.25
CA PHE A 129 -19.10 -10.34 17.48
C PHE A 129 -18.33 -9.66 18.59
N PRO A 130 -19.01 -8.99 19.59
CA PRO A 130 -18.31 -8.18 20.59
C PRO A 130 -17.35 -8.97 21.47
N SER A 131 -17.47 -10.29 21.50
CA SER A 131 -16.71 -11.19 22.37
C SER A 131 -15.37 -11.64 21.81
N ALA A 132 -15.02 -11.29 20.57
CA ALA A 132 -13.81 -11.78 19.93
C ALA A 132 -13.08 -10.66 19.16
N PRO A 133 -12.24 -9.85 19.84
CA PRO A 133 -11.53 -8.77 19.18
C PRO A 133 -10.67 -9.22 18.00
N SER A 134 -10.09 -10.41 18.07
CA SER A 134 -9.29 -10.98 16.99
C SER A 134 -10.11 -11.26 15.73
N SER A 135 -11.40 -11.49 15.83
CA SER A 135 -12.26 -11.74 14.67
C SER A 135 -12.42 -10.51 13.78
N LYS A 136 -12.24 -9.31 14.32
CA LYS A 136 -12.27 -8.08 13.54
C LYS A 136 -11.20 -8.08 12.44
N TYR A 137 -10.03 -8.56 12.76
CA TYR A 137 -8.91 -8.57 11.83
C TYR A 137 -9.09 -9.65 10.75
N SER A 138 -9.60 -10.80 11.11
CA SER A 138 -9.85 -11.86 10.13
C SER A 138 -10.95 -11.49 9.14
N ASN A 139 -11.98 -10.78 9.58
CA ASN A 139 -13.06 -10.30 8.71
C ASN A 139 -12.60 -9.25 7.70
N LEU A 140 -11.60 -8.45 8.05
CA LEU A 140 -11.07 -7.41 7.19
C LEU A 140 -10.02 -7.94 6.19
N ARG A 141 -9.48 -9.12 6.44
CA ARG A 141 -8.47 -9.77 5.60
C ARG A 141 -9.06 -10.69 4.53
N ASN A 142 -10.30 -11.01 4.67
CA ASN A 142 -11.04 -11.85 3.73
C ASN A 142 -11.80 -10.93 2.76
#